data_6dbf06e97a2d14001586bdfed9787a9e
#
_entry.id   6dbf06e97a2d14001586bdfed9787a9e
#
_cell.length_a   1.000
_cell.length_b   1.000
_cell.length_c   1.000
_cell.angle_alpha   90.00
_cell.angle_beta   90.00
_cell.angle_gamma   90.00
#
_symmetry.space_group_name_H-M   'P 1'
#
loop_
_entity.id
_entity.type
_entity.pdbx_description
1 polymer ?
#
loop_
_entity_poly.entity_id
_entity_poly.type
_entity_poly.pdbx_seq_one_letter_code
_entity_poly.pdbx_strand_id
1 'polypeptide(L)'
;VWSQDAKRPRANIASIVSLCEARMMKSPNFFGETGLDRMAERRTDSAWLDELSTREDAVVVPVWRTRNLINNIPETPRAVRLALTQLESVLDENAHLIFLGYRDEVPHFSVDLSHIDEPQEMAGIRGTGEFTDIRDISLDLPREDGGLLAYSRAIAQWHKTHQFCGRCGSASLPQDGGHMRKCSNPDCNAQHFPRTDMAVIMLVSSGDKVVLGRKKDWPEDRYSILAGFVEPGETLESAVAREVMEEVGIPITNIRYHSSQPWPFPSNLMLGFVAEAESEKITISDDELADARWFSRDELMDEAKAYAEKPHSISIARRLIAEWTLGSDP
;
A
#
# COMPACT_ATOMS: atom_id res chain seq x y z
N VAL A 1 -9.76 13.19 53.22
CA VAL A 1 -10.85 12.29 52.82
C VAL A 1 -10.69 12.06 51.31
N TRP A 2 -10.06 10.97 50.95
CA TRP A 2 -9.86 10.53 49.56
C TRP A 2 -10.94 9.51 49.24
N SER A 3 -11.79 9.77 48.25
CA SER A 3 -12.81 8.86 47.80
C SER A 3 -12.24 7.92 46.70
N GLN A 4 -12.63 6.72 46.84
CA GLN A 4 -12.25 5.48 46.18
C GLN A 4 -12.29 5.52 44.65
N ASP A 5 -11.20 4.99 44.05
CA ASP A 5 -11.08 4.60 42.67
C ASP A 5 -12.19 3.62 42.26
N ALA A 6 -13.00 4.05 41.30
CA ALA A 6 -13.87 3.15 40.58
C ALA A 6 -13.04 2.30 39.63
N LYS A 7 -12.78 1.05 39.99
CA LYS A 7 -12.15 0.03 39.10
C LYS A 7 -13.03 -0.09 37.84
N ARG A 8 -12.54 0.36 36.70
CA ARG A 8 -13.12 0.00 35.40
C ARG A 8 -13.13 -1.53 35.29
N PRO A 9 -14.25 -2.14 34.86
CA PRO A 9 -14.29 -3.58 34.66
C PRO A 9 -13.23 -3.97 33.61
N ARG A 10 -12.34 -4.90 33.96
CA ARG A 10 -11.42 -5.52 32.99
C ARG A 10 -12.28 -6.25 31.97
N ALA A 11 -12.28 -5.77 30.73
CA ALA A 11 -12.93 -6.47 29.64
C ALA A 11 -12.38 -7.89 29.56
N ASN A 12 -13.26 -8.87 29.39
CA ASN A 12 -12.89 -10.27 29.30
C ASN A 12 -11.99 -10.45 28.06
N ILE A 13 -10.81 -11.03 28.23
CA ILE A 13 -9.84 -11.27 27.15
C ILE A 13 -10.50 -11.98 25.95
N ALA A 14 -11.36 -12.95 26.22
CA ALA A 14 -12.13 -13.67 25.18
C ALA A 14 -13.05 -12.75 24.36
N SER A 15 -13.66 -11.72 24.97
CA SER A 15 -14.51 -10.77 24.24
C SER A 15 -13.71 -9.76 23.43
N ILE A 16 -12.52 -9.37 23.88
CA ILE A 16 -11.60 -8.50 23.15
C ILE A 16 -11.05 -9.26 21.92
N VAL A 17 -10.60 -10.50 22.11
CA VAL A 17 -10.11 -11.38 21.05
C VAL A 17 -11.19 -11.59 19.99
N SER A 18 -12.42 -11.97 20.39
CA SER A 18 -13.55 -12.19 19.44
C SER A 18 -13.94 -10.93 18.65
N LEU A 19 -13.92 -9.74 19.27
CA LEU A 19 -14.19 -8.47 18.59
C LEU A 19 -13.04 -8.09 17.61
N CYS A 20 -11.79 -8.38 17.98
CA CYS A 20 -10.65 -8.15 17.14
C CYS A 20 -10.66 -9.07 15.93
N GLU A 21 -10.88 -10.38 16.12
CA GLU A 21 -11.03 -11.36 15.05
C GLU A 21 -12.09 -10.94 14.03
N ALA A 22 -13.29 -10.57 14.49
CA ALA A 22 -14.36 -10.14 13.62
C ALA A 22 -14.06 -8.86 12.84
N ARG A 23 -13.23 -7.96 13.39
CA ARG A 23 -12.86 -6.69 12.76
C ARG A 23 -11.68 -6.83 11.82
N MET A 24 -10.66 -7.63 12.18
CA MET A 24 -9.45 -7.82 11.39
C MET A 24 -9.68 -8.73 10.18
N MET A 25 -10.42 -9.81 10.31
CA MET A 25 -10.71 -10.77 9.22
C MET A 25 -11.62 -10.21 8.12
N LYS A 26 -12.41 -9.17 8.39
CA LYS A 26 -13.37 -8.59 7.42
C LYS A 26 -12.88 -7.34 6.69
N SER A 27 -11.79 -6.73 7.14
CA SER A 27 -11.28 -5.51 6.51
C SER A 27 -10.11 -5.82 5.59
N PRO A 28 -10.08 -5.32 4.36
CA PRO A 28 -8.88 -5.39 3.53
C PRO A 28 -7.70 -4.68 4.24
N ASN A 29 -6.46 -5.00 3.82
CA ASN A 29 -5.30 -4.27 4.32
C ASN A 29 -5.38 -2.80 3.90
N PHE A 30 -4.72 -1.92 4.65
CA PHE A 30 -4.68 -0.50 4.35
C PHE A 30 -4.17 -0.28 2.91
N PHE A 31 -4.65 0.74 2.22
CA PHE A 31 -4.46 1.00 0.79
C PHE A 31 -5.19 0.06 -0.18
N GLY A 32 -5.81 -1.02 0.26
CA GLY A 32 -6.51 -1.98 -0.59
C GLY A 32 -7.92 -1.54 -1.05
N GLU A 33 -8.48 -0.50 -0.44
CA GLU A 33 -9.85 -0.06 -0.65
C GLU A 33 -9.89 1.37 -1.19
N THR A 34 -10.38 1.55 -2.42
CA THR A 34 -10.43 2.87 -3.06
C THR A 34 -11.83 3.49 -3.05
N GLY A 35 -12.87 2.69 -2.85
CA GLY A 35 -14.25 3.09 -3.02
C GLY A 35 -14.63 3.44 -4.47
N LEU A 36 -13.78 3.10 -5.46
CA LEU A 36 -14.03 3.39 -6.87
C LEU A 36 -14.46 2.15 -7.64
N ASP A 37 -15.47 2.28 -8.47
CA ASP A 37 -15.65 1.42 -9.63
C ASP A 37 -14.64 1.83 -10.71
N ARG A 38 -13.72 0.93 -11.02
CA ARG A 38 -12.59 1.22 -11.92
C ARG A 38 -13.01 1.32 -13.40
N MET A 39 -14.21 0.90 -13.77
CA MET A 39 -14.76 0.92 -15.14
C MET A 39 -13.74 0.46 -16.20
N ALA A 40 -13.03 -0.64 -15.89
CA ALA A 40 -11.89 -1.08 -16.71
C ALA A 40 -12.26 -1.37 -18.16
N GLU A 41 -13.47 -1.88 -18.40
CA GLU A 41 -14.04 -2.19 -19.72
C GLU A 41 -14.34 -0.97 -20.59
N ARG A 42 -14.43 0.23 -19.97
CA ARG A 42 -14.73 1.49 -20.69
C ARG A 42 -13.48 2.32 -21.01
N ARG A 43 -12.31 1.96 -20.51
CA ARG A 43 -11.08 2.77 -20.63
C ARG A 43 -10.55 2.90 -22.05
N THR A 44 -10.94 2.02 -22.96
CA THR A 44 -10.59 2.07 -24.39
C THR A 44 -11.48 3.02 -25.19
N ASP A 45 -12.59 3.49 -24.63
CA ASP A 45 -13.52 4.44 -25.25
C ASP A 45 -13.05 5.88 -25.03
N SER A 46 -12.21 6.38 -25.93
CA SER A 46 -11.63 7.73 -25.81
C SER A 46 -12.69 8.83 -25.85
N ALA A 47 -13.74 8.67 -26.66
CA ALA A 47 -14.80 9.67 -26.74
C ALA A 47 -15.57 9.79 -25.43
N TRP A 48 -15.83 8.67 -24.77
CA TRP A 48 -16.42 8.65 -23.44
C TRP A 48 -15.50 9.29 -22.38
N LEU A 49 -14.20 9.01 -22.41
CA LEU A 49 -13.23 9.62 -21.49
C LEU A 49 -13.14 11.14 -21.70
N ASP A 50 -13.17 11.59 -22.96
CA ASP A 50 -13.17 13.00 -23.29
C ASP A 50 -14.44 13.69 -22.76
N GLU A 51 -15.62 13.07 -22.92
CA GLU A 51 -16.87 13.57 -22.33
C GLU A 51 -16.76 13.69 -20.80
N LEU A 52 -16.20 12.66 -20.12
CA LEU A 52 -16.04 12.69 -18.68
C LEU A 52 -15.12 13.81 -18.20
N SER A 53 -14.07 14.10 -18.95
CA SER A 53 -13.12 15.16 -18.61
C SER A 53 -13.70 16.57 -18.74
N THR A 54 -14.85 16.73 -19.39
CA THR A 54 -15.56 18.02 -19.52
C THR A 54 -16.70 18.19 -18.50
N ARG A 55 -16.99 17.19 -17.69
CA ARG A 55 -18.06 17.28 -16.69
C ARG A 55 -17.68 18.24 -15.56
N GLU A 56 -18.61 19.10 -15.16
CA GLU A 56 -18.42 20.08 -14.09
C GLU A 56 -18.17 19.42 -12.72
N ASP A 57 -18.72 18.21 -12.50
CA ASP A 57 -18.55 17.43 -11.27
C ASP A 57 -17.32 16.49 -11.29
N ALA A 58 -16.58 16.44 -12.40
CA ALA A 58 -15.36 15.66 -12.48
C ALA A 58 -14.30 16.17 -11.46
N VAL A 59 -13.71 15.23 -10.72
CA VAL A 59 -12.72 15.56 -9.71
C VAL A 59 -11.35 14.98 -10.03
N VAL A 60 -10.32 15.70 -9.58
CA VAL A 60 -8.91 15.33 -9.78
C VAL A 60 -8.21 15.18 -8.44
N VAL A 61 -7.43 14.13 -8.31
CA VAL A 61 -6.53 13.86 -7.19
C VAL A 61 -5.10 14.16 -7.63
N PRO A 62 -4.52 15.31 -7.21
CA PRO A 62 -3.18 15.69 -7.63
C PRO A 62 -2.10 14.86 -6.94
N VAL A 63 -1.03 14.58 -7.70
CA VAL A 63 0.22 14.00 -7.20
C VAL A 63 1.37 14.93 -7.56
N TRP A 64 2.30 15.13 -6.66
CA TRP A 64 3.50 15.94 -6.89
C TRP A 64 4.72 15.29 -6.24
N ARG A 65 5.71 14.92 -7.06
CA ARG A 65 6.96 14.29 -6.60
C ARG A 65 6.70 13.12 -5.63
N THR A 66 5.74 12.25 -5.98
CA THR A 66 5.26 11.11 -5.17
C THR A 66 4.55 11.47 -3.86
N ARG A 67 4.17 12.72 -3.66
CA ARG A 67 3.33 13.19 -2.55
C ARG A 67 1.91 13.44 -3.04
N ASN A 68 0.95 13.31 -2.16
CA ASN A 68 -0.46 13.55 -2.43
C ASN A 68 -0.93 14.84 -1.75
N LEU A 69 -1.88 15.52 -2.35
CA LEU A 69 -2.48 16.72 -1.78
C LEU A 69 -3.48 16.33 -0.68
N ILE A 70 -3.22 16.78 0.53
CA ILE A 70 -3.99 16.45 1.73
C ILE A 70 -4.53 17.73 2.35
N ASN A 71 -5.83 17.72 2.66
CA ASN A 71 -6.43 18.77 3.46
C ASN A 71 -6.14 18.49 4.94
N ASN A 72 -5.30 19.30 5.54
CA ASN A 72 -4.91 19.20 6.94
C ASN A 72 -5.94 19.91 7.84
N ILE A 73 -7.20 19.46 7.81
CA ILE A 73 -8.14 19.85 8.85
C ILE A 73 -7.64 19.18 10.14
N PRO A 74 -7.41 19.93 11.23
CA PRO A 74 -6.98 19.34 12.49
C PRO A 74 -7.86 18.14 12.86
N GLU A 75 -7.22 17.01 13.20
CA GLU A 75 -7.82 15.75 13.64
C GLU A 75 -8.43 14.83 12.55
N THR A 76 -8.65 15.30 11.31
CA THR A 76 -9.21 14.43 10.25
C THR A 76 -8.64 14.78 8.87
N PRO A 77 -7.41 14.40 8.56
CA PRO A 77 -6.84 14.62 7.23
C PRO A 77 -7.67 13.89 6.16
N ARG A 78 -7.82 14.51 4.99
CA ARG A 78 -8.60 13.99 3.87
C ARG A 78 -7.83 14.13 2.56
N ALA A 79 -8.05 13.21 1.65
CA ALA A 79 -7.63 13.36 0.27
C ALA A 79 -8.31 14.59 -0.34
N VAL A 80 -7.54 15.54 -0.87
CA VAL A 80 -8.09 16.66 -1.62
C VAL A 80 -8.52 16.16 -3.00
N ARG A 81 -9.75 16.48 -3.34
CA ARG A 81 -10.35 16.28 -4.65
C ARG A 81 -10.70 17.64 -5.21
N LEU A 82 -9.99 18.09 -6.22
CA LEU A 82 -10.25 19.38 -6.87
C LEU A 82 -11.23 19.20 -8.03
N ALA A 83 -12.12 20.14 -8.25
CA ALA A 83 -12.87 20.15 -9.50
C ALA A 83 -11.89 20.28 -10.68
N LEU A 84 -12.12 19.56 -11.77
CA LEU A 84 -11.22 19.59 -12.92
C LEU A 84 -11.08 21.03 -13.48
N THR A 85 -12.16 21.81 -13.46
CA THR A 85 -12.19 23.23 -13.86
C THR A 85 -11.24 24.12 -13.04
N GLN A 86 -10.91 23.76 -11.79
CA GLN A 86 -9.94 24.49 -10.99
C GLN A 86 -8.49 24.31 -11.48
N LEU A 87 -8.25 23.26 -12.27
CA LEU A 87 -6.92 22.90 -12.77
C LEU A 87 -6.72 23.23 -14.25
N GLU A 88 -7.70 23.79 -14.94
CA GLU A 88 -7.58 24.11 -16.39
C GLU A 88 -6.35 24.96 -16.72
N SER A 89 -5.98 25.91 -15.85
CA SER A 89 -4.78 26.73 -16.01
C SER A 89 -3.46 26.01 -15.66
N VAL A 90 -3.54 24.80 -15.10
CA VAL A 90 -2.43 23.96 -14.64
C VAL A 90 -2.19 22.80 -15.60
N LEU A 91 -3.24 22.39 -16.31
CA LEU A 91 -3.19 21.28 -17.25
C LEU A 91 -2.58 21.78 -18.57
N ASP A 92 -1.29 21.54 -18.76
CA ASP A 92 -0.58 21.77 -20.00
C ASP A 92 -0.42 20.45 -20.79
N GLU A 93 0.29 20.52 -21.92
CA GLU A 93 0.57 19.35 -22.77
C GLU A 93 1.38 18.23 -22.06
N ASN A 94 1.99 18.51 -20.91
CA ASN A 94 2.77 17.57 -20.11
C ASN A 94 1.91 16.92 -19.00
N ALA A 95 0.76 17.51 -18.70
CA ALA A 95 -0.15 17.04 -17.66
C ALA A 95 -1.16 16.05 -18.26
N HIS A 96 -0.93 14.76 -18.03
CA HIS A 96 -1.85 13.72 -18.47
C HIS A 96 -2.86 13.39 -17.39
N LEU A 97 -4.15 13.55 -17.72
CA LEU A 97 -5.24 13.06 -16.88
C LEU A 97 -5.30 11.53 -16.95
N ILE A 98 -5.30 10.90 -15.77
CA ILE A 98 -5.41 9.46 -15.61
C ILE A 98 -6.78 9.18 -15.01
N PHE A 99 -7.64 8.46 -15.71
CA PHE A 99 -8.95 8.07 -15.20
C PHE A 99 -8.80 6.98 -14.12
N LEU A 100 -9.24 7.26 -12.91
CA LEU A 100 -9.16 6.32 -11.79
C LEU A 100 -10.42 5.45 -11.67
N GLY A 101 -11.58 5.99 -11.99
CA GLY A 101 -12.86 5.31 -11.86
C GLY A 101 -13.99 6.24 -11.45
N TYR A 102 -15.11 5.64 -11.09
CA TYR A 102 -16.30 6.32 -10.58
C TYR A 102 -16.50 6.08 -9.09
N ARG A 103 -17.01 7.08 -8.40
CA ARG A 103 -17.57 6.97 -7.08
C ARG A 103 -18.82 7.83 -7.01
N ASP A 104 -19.95 7.24 -6.63
CA ASP A 104 -21.24 7.93 -6.55
C ASP A 104 -21.57 8.71 -7.84
N GLU A 105 -21.39 8.08 -9.00
CA GLU A 105 -21.59 8.66 -10.35
C GLU A 105 -20.58 9.80 -10.70
N VAL A 106 -19.65 10.15 -9.81
CA VAL A 106 -18.64 11.20 -10.02
C VAL A 106 -17.36 10.59 -10.61
N PRO A 107 -16.88 11.07 -11.79
CA PRO A 107 -15.63 10.60 -12.36
C PRO A 107 -14.43 11.15 -11.59
N HIS A 108 -13.51 10.26 -11.26
CA HIS A 108 -12.26 10.58 -10.55
C HIS A 108 -11.07 10.42 -11.49
N PHE A 109 -10.25 11.45 -11.54
CA PHE A 109 -9.00 11.46 -12.28
C PHE A 109 -7.82 11.66 -11.33
N SER A 110 -6.62 11.39 -11.82
CA SER A 110 -5.35 11.80 -11.19
C SER A 110 -4.54 12.58 -12.21
N VAL A 111 -3.67 13.46 -11.70
CA VAL A 111 -2.69 14.19 -12.49
C VAL A 111 -1.36 14.28 -11.74
N ASP A 112 -0.24 14.07 -12.45
CA ASP A 112 1.10 14.30 -11.91
C ASP A 112 1.56 15.73 -12.24
N LEU A 113 1.72 16.54 -11.23
CA LEU A 113 2.19 17.92 -11.30
C LEU A 113 3.71 18.04 -11.02
N SER A 114 4.47 16.95 -11.09
CA SER A 114 5.90 16.95 -10.74
C SER A 114 6.79 17.82 -11.64
N HIS A 115 6.29 18.20 -12.82
CA HIS A 115 6.96 19.14 -13.73
C HIS A 115 6.86 20.59 -13.27
N ILE A 116 5.94 20.90 -12.34
CA ILE A 116 5.75 22.23 -11.75
C ILE A 116 6.58 22.31 -10.46
N ASP A 117 7.32 23.39 -10.27
CA ASP A 117 8.18 23.52 -9.08
C ASP A 117 7.38 23.74 -7.80
N GLU A 118 6.39 24.61 -7.81
CA GLU A 118 5.59 25.02 -6.64
C GLU A 118 4.08 24.94 -6.94
N PRO A 119 3.50 23.76 -7.15
CA PRO A 119 2.09 23.63 -7.53
C PRO A 119 1.14 24.12 -6.43
N GLN A 120 1.55 24.11 -5.16
CA GLN A 120 0.75 24.64 -4.04
C GLN A 120 0.48 26.14 -4.13
N GLU A 121 1.29 26.89 -4.91
CA GLU A 121 1.12 28.32 -5.12
C GLU A 121 0.15 28.67 -6.26
N MET A 122 -0.27 27.68 -7.03
CA MET A 122 -1.18 27.88 -8.16
C MET A 122 -2.60 28.21 -7.69
N ALA A 123 -3.31 29.04 -8.44
CA ALA A 123 -4.60 29.58 -8.04
C ALA A 123 -5.65 28.48 -7.71
N GLY A 124 -5.66 27.36 -8.44
CA GLY A 124 -6.59 26.26 -8.20
C GLY A 124 -6.22 25.33 -7.03
N ILE A 125 -5.01 25.45 -6.50
CA ILE A 125 -4.48 24.56 -5.44
C ILE A 125 -4.25 25.30 -4.13
N ARG A 126 -3.84 26.56 -4.21
CA ARG A 126 -3.50 27.37 -3.04
C ARG A 126 -4.59 27.35 -1.97
N GLY A 127 -4.20 27.00 -0.75
CA GLY A 127 -5.08 26.97 0.42
C GLY A 127 -6.00 25.73 0.49
N THR A 128 -5.93 24.80 -0.44
CA THR A 128 -6.73 23.55 -0.39
C THR A 128 -6.10 22.46 0.46
N GLY A 129 -4.76 22.49 0.66
CA GLY A 129 -4.03 21.51 1.42
C GLY A 129 -2.52 21.57 1.17
N GLU A 130 -1.81 20.53 1.61
CA GLU A 130 -0.36 20.39 1.48
C GLU A 130 -0.01 19.07 0.80
N PHE A 131 1.06 19.05 -0.02
CA PHE A 131 1.60 17.83 -0.60
C PHE A 131 2.41 17.05 0.44
N THR A 132 1.84 15.96 0.92
CA THR A 132 2.37 15.14 2.03
C THR A 132 2.64 13.71 1.57
N ASP A 133 3.66 13.06 2.13
CA ASP A 133 3.84 11.62 1.95
C ASP A 133 2.75 10.89 2.73
N ILE A 134 1.99 10.04 2.04
CA ILE A 134 0.87 9.32 2.67
C ILE A 134 1.31 8.35 3.77
N ARG A 135 2.59 7.96 3.84
CA ARG A 135 3.12 7.13 4.94
C ARG A 135 3.03 7.84 6.28
N ASP A 136 3.26 9.15 6.28
CA ASP A 136 3.35 9.95 7.51
C ASP A 136 1.98 10.17 8.17
N ILE A 137 0.90 10.07 7.38
CA ILE A 137 -0.47 10.40 7.81
C ILE A 137 -1.47 9.25 7.63
N SER A 138 -1.02 8.08 7.18
CA SER A 138 -1.90 6.98 6.80
C SER A 138 -2.85 6.53 7.91
N LEU A 139 -2.41 6.55 9.16
CA LEU A 139 -3.21 6.11 10.29
C LEU A 139 -4.39 7.03 10.61
N ASP A 140 -4.29 8.29 10.22
CA ASP A 140 -5.31 9.32 10.45
C ASP A 140 -6.26 9.46 9.26
N LEU A 141 -5.91 8.89 8.10
CA LEU A 141 -6.74 8.93 6.90
C LEU A 141 -7.89 7.91 6.97
N PRO A 142 -9.06 8.25 6.43
CA PRO A 142 -10.05 7.24 6.09
C PRO A 142 -9.47 6.21 5.11
N ARG A 143 -9.85 4.94 5.28
CA ARG A 143 -9.30 3.83 4.47
C ARG A 143 -9.47 4.04 2.96
N GLU A 144 -10.65 4.51 2.54
CA GLU A 144 -10.94 4.81 1.14
C GLU A 144 -10.07 5.94 0.57
N ASP A 145 -9.81 6.97 1.39
CA ASP A 145 -8.89 8.06 1.01
C ASP A 145 -7.46 7.52 0.89
N GLY A 146 -7.02 6.70 1.86
CA GLY A 146 -5.74 6.01 1.79
C GLY A 146 -5.58 5.17 0.53
N GLY A 147 -6.60 4.38 0.18
CA GLY A 147 -6.61 3.57 -1.04
C GLY A 147 -6.59 4.41 -2.32
N LEU A 148 -7.39 5.48 -2.38
CA LEU A 148 -7.43 6.41 -3.51
C LEU A 148 -6.08 7.09 -3.73
N LEU A 149 -5.45 7.59 -2.67
CA LEU A 149 -4.15 8.26 -2.71
C LEU A 149 -3.03 7.28 -3.09
N ALA A 150 -3.05 6.06 -2.56
CA ALA A 150 -2.13 5.00 -2.94
C ALA A 150 -2.23 4.66 -4.43
N TYR A 151 -3.45 4.55 -4.96
CA TYR A 151 -3.68 4.27 -6.36
C TYR A 151 -3.21 5.40 -7.28
N SER A 152 -3.58 6.66 -6.98
CA SER A 152 -3.13 7.82 -7.76
C SER A 152 -1.61 7.96 -7.76
N ARG A 153 -0.96 7.78 -6.60
CA ARG A 153 0.50 7.76 -6.46
C ARG A 153 1.17 6.66 -7.29
N ALA A 154 0.65 5.42 -7.21
CA ALA A 154 1.22 4.28 -7.93
C ALA A 154 1.19 4.48 -9.44
N ILE A 155 0.04 4.91 -9.97
CA ILE A 155 -0.11 5.11 -11.42
C ILE A 155 0.70 6.31 -11.94
N ALA A 156 0.76 7.40 -11.17
CA ALA A 156 1.59 8.56 -11.50
C ALA A 156 3.09 8.18 -11.52
N GLN A 157 3.55 7.44 -10.52
CA GLN A 157 4.94 6.94 -10.46
C GLN A 157 5.27 6.05 -11.65
N TRP A 158 4.36 5.17 -12.06
CA TRP A 158 4.55 4.35 -13.24
C TRP A 158 4.69 5.19 -14.51
N HIS A 159 3.82 6.19 -14.73
CA HIS A 159 3.94 7.10 -15.87
C HIS A 159 5.26 7.84 -15.89
N LYS A 160 5.73 8.32 -14.73
CA LYS A 160 7.02 9.02 -14.59
C LYS A 160 8.21 8.17 -15.00
N THR A 161 8.19 6.87 -14.68
CA THR A 161 9.33 5.96 -14.89
C THR A 161 9.29 5.20 -16.21
N HIS A 162 8.18 5.23 -16.97
CA HIS A 162 7.98 4.44 -18.18
C HIS A 162 7.69 5.32 -19.42
N GLN A 163 8.35 6.48 -19.50
CA GLN A 163 8.17 7.42 -20.61
C GLN A 163 8.72 6.91 -21.94
N PHE A 164 9.62 5.94 -21.92
CA PHE A 164 10.23 5.36 -23.10
C PHE A 164 9.90 3.88 -23.24
N CYS A 165 9.81 3.43 -24.50
CA CYS A 165 9.55 2.03 -24.82
C CYS A 165 10.75 1.15 -24.46
N GLY A 166 10.55 0.16 -23.58
CA GLY A 166 11.60 -0.79 -23.19
C GLY A 166 12.09 -1.70 -24.32
N ARG A 167 11.38 -1.74 -25.48
CA ARG A 167 11.74 -2.56 -26.63
C ARG A 167 12.62 -1.81 -27.65
N CYS A 168 12.33 -0.54 -27.92
CA CYS A 168 13.03 0.22 -28.99
C CYS A 168 13.54 1.60 -28.56
N GLY A 169 13.33 2.02 -27.33
CA GLY A 169 13.79 3.30 -26.78
C GLY A 169 12.99 4.53 -27.22
N SER A 170 12.04 4.42 -28.16
CA SER A 170 11.20 5.55 -28.56
C SER A 170 10.26 5.98 -27.44
N ALA A 171 9.79 7.23 -27.46
CA ALA A 171 8.78 7.71 -26.51
C ALA A 171 7.54 6.81 -26.51
N SER A 172 6.89 6.69 -25.36
CA SER A 172 5.61 6.02 -25.22
C SER A 172 4.55 7.02 -24.77
N LEU A 173 3.32 6.87 -25.21
CA LEU A 173 2.22 7.78 -24.94
C LEU A 173 1.12 7.07 -24.12
N PRO A 174 0.47 7.75 -23.17
CA PRO A 174 -0.66 7.19 -22.43
C PRO A 174 -1.83 6.85 -23.36
N GLN A 175 -2.49 5.74 -23.06
CA GLN A 175 -3.70 5.25 -23.71
C GLN A 175 -4.62 4.65 -22.64
N ASP A 176 -5.84 4.29 -23.02
CA ASP A 176 -6.80 3.58 -22.16
C ASP A 176 -7.00 4.27 -20.80
N GLY A 177 -7.29 5.57 -20.84
CA GLY A 177 -7.47 6.37 -19.64
C GLY A 177 -6.21 6.46 -18.75
N GLY A 178 -5.03 6.25 -19.32
CA GLY A 178 -3.75 6.22 -18.59
C GLY A 178 -3.35 4.85 -18.04
N HIS A 179 -4.08 3.78 -18.38
CA HIS A 179 -3.78 2.42 -17.89
C HIS A 179 -2.94 1.58 -18.84
N MET A 180 -2.53 2.15 -19.94
CA MET A 180 -1.60 1.57 -20.90
C MET A 180 -0.74 2.69 -21.49
N ARG A 181 0.49 2.40 -21.84
CA ARG A 181 1.34 3.28 -22.65
C ARG A 181 1.69 2.58 -23.94
N LYS A 182 1.58 3.27 -25.06
CA LYS A 182 1.85 2.75 -26.39
C LYS A 182 3.09 3.40 -26.97
N CYS A 183 3.97 2.61 -27.54
CA CYS A 183 5.16 3.10 -28.24
C CYS A 183 4.76 4.00 -29.42
N SER A 184 5.39 5.17 -29.54
CA SER A 184 5.12 6.13 -30.63
C SER A 184 5.77 5.70 -31.97
N ASN A 185 6.70 4.75 -31.95
CA ASN A 185 7.30 4.20 -33.18
C ASN A 185 6.33 3.23 -33.85
N PRO A 186 5.83 3.53 -35.09
CA PRO A 186 4.87 2.69 -35.79
C PRO A 186 5.42 1.30 -36.12
N ASP A 187 6.73 1.14 -36.31
CA ASP A 187 7.35 -0.16 -36.58
C ASP A 187 7.48 -1.03 -35.33
N CYS A 188 7.41 -0.43 -34.13
CA CYS A 188 7.47 -1.15 -32.86
C CYS A 188 6.10 -1.43 -32.28
N ASN A 189 5.29 -0.39 -32.12
CA ASN A 189 3.90 -0.42 -31.65
C ASN A 189 3.68 -1.21 -30.35
N ALA A 190 4.71 -1.35 -29.50
CA ALA A 190 4.66 -2.11 -28.26
C ALA A 190 3.74 -1.43 -27.24
N GLN A 191 2.99 -2.24 -26.49
CA GLN A 191 2.16 -1.82 -25.37
C GLN A 191 2.87 -2.11 -24.05
N HIS A 192 2.75 -1.18 -23.10
CA HIS A 192 3.29 -1.29 -21.76
C HIS A 192 2.16 -1.08 -20.74
N PHE A 193 2.08 -1.95 -19.76
CA PHE A 193 1.07 -1.92 -18.71
C PHE A 193 1.68 -1.50 -17.37
N PRO A 194 0.89 -0.97 -16.43
CA PRO A 194 1.37 -0.62 -15.11
C PRO A 194 2.12 -1.76 -14.45
N ARG A 195 3.29 -1.45 -13.90
CA ARG A 195 4.13 -2.39 -13.18
C ARG A 195 3.76 -2.41 -11.71
N THR A 196 3.63 -3.61 -11.17
CA THR A 196 3.50 -3.85 -9.73
C THR A 196 4.53 -4.91 -9.36
N ASP A 197 5.47 -4.58 -8.47
CA ASP A 197 6.52 -5.47 -8.03
C ASP A 197 5.99 -6.36 -6.88
N MET A 198 5.92 -7.65 -7.12
CA MET A 198 5.41 -8.62 -6.15
C MET A 198 6.50 -8.94 -5.11
N ALA A 199 6.16 -8.80 -3.83
CA ALA A 199 7.01 -9.20 -2.71
C ALA A 199 6.21 -10.08 -1.75
N VAL A 200 6.74 -11.25 -1.41
CA VAL A 200 6.17 -12.09 -0.35
C VAL A 200 6.60 -11.56 1.01
N ILE A 201 5.72 -11.68 1.98
CA ILE A 201 5.99 -11.37 3.38
C ILE A 201 5.37 -12.45 4.24
N MET A 202 6.16 -13.08 5.12
CA MET A 202 5.74 -14.30 5.75
C MET A 202 5.96 -14.33 7.25
N LEU A 203 4.92 -14.75 7.96
CA LEU A 203 4.99 -15.12 9.37
C LEU A 203 5.35 -16.61 9.46
N VAL A 204 6.53 -16.91 9.99
CA VAL A 204 7.02 -18.29 10.18
C VAL A 204 7.00 -18.63 11.64
N SER A 205 6.21 -19.63 12.03
CA SER A 205 6.02 -20.04 13.42
C SER A 205 6.59 -21.42 13.73
N SER A 206 6.97 -21.63 15.00
CA SER A 206 7.28 -22.93 15.58
C SER A 206 6.58 -23.01 16.94
N GLY A 207 5.46 -23.73 17.00
CA GLY A 207 4.63 -23.79 18.20
C GLY A 207 4.14 -22.40 18.64
N ASP A 208 4.55 -21.94 19.79
CA ASP A 208 4.20 -20.65 20.40
C ASP A 208 5.21 -19.52 20.11
N LYS A 209 6.11 -19.73 19.15
CA LYS A 209 7.13 -18.76 18.75
C LYS A 209 7.00 -18.39 17.28
N VAL A 210 7.45 -17.18 16.93
CA VAL A 210 7.59 -16.66 15.57
C VAL A 210 9.00 -16.14 15.36
N VAL A 211 9.60 -16.40 14.19
CA VAL A 211 10.89 -15.81 13.86
C VAL A 211 10.69 -14.40 13.29
N LEU A 212 11.43 -13.44 13.85
CA LEU A 212 11.49 -12.07 13.34
C LEU A 212 12.93 -11.70 13.04
N GLY A 213 13.12 -10.92 11.96
CA GLY A 213 14.40 -10.39 11.53
C GLY A 213 14.53 -8.89 11.75
N ARG A 214 15.77 -8.41 11.88
CA ARG A 214 16.12 -6.99 11.96
C ARG A 214 17.15 -6.63 10.90
N LYS A 215 16.82 -5.65 10.06
CA LYS A 215 17.75 -5.12 9.05
C LYS A 215 18.86 -4.28 9.71
N LYS A 216 20.03 -4.19 9.05
CA LYS A 216 21.22 -3.48 9.56
C LYS A 216 21.01 -1.99 9.85
N ASP A 217 20.12 -1.36 9.09
CA ASP A 217 19.78 0.07 9.20
C ASP A 217 18.63 0.35 10.17
N TRP A 218 18.06 -0.68 10.80
CA TRP A 218 16.97 -0.52 11.77
C TRP A 218 17.49 -0.34 13.21
N PRO A 219 16.73 0.39 14.06
CA PRO A 219 16.97 0.43 15.49
C PRO A 219 17.07 -0.99 16.11
N GLU A 220 17.82 -1.13 17.20
CA GLU A 220 18.10 -2.43 17.83
C GLU A 220 16.86 -3.16 18.37
N ASP A 221 15.81 -2.43 18.68
CA ASP A 221 14.52 -2.93 19.19
C ASP A 221 13.48 -3.17 18.08
N ARG A 222 13.79 -2.84 16.81
CA ARG A 222 12.85 -2.97 15.72
C ARG A 222 13.02 -4.27 14.95
N TYR A 223 12.08 -5.19 15.14
CA TYR A 223 11.98 -6.45 14.41
C TYR A 223 10.71 -6.52 13.55
N SER A 224 10.75 -7.33 12.51
CA SER A 224 9.61 -7.61 11.63
C SER A 224 9.68 -9.03 11.10
N ILE A 225 8.57 -9.50 10.52
CA ILE A 225 8.56 -10.75 9.75
C ILE A 225 9.38 -10.59 8.47
N LEU A 226 9.85 -11.73 7.93
CA LEU A 226 10.71 -11.83 6.75
C LEU A 226 9.95 -11.43 5.49
N ALA A 227 10.65 -10.88 4.50
CA ALA A 227 10.02 -10.45 3.25
C ALA A 227 11.06 -10.27 2.15
N GLY A 228 10.74 -10.77 0.94
CA GLY A 228 11.58 -10.61 -0.23
C GLY A 228 10.81 -10.59 -1.54
N PHE A 229 11.51 -10.32 -2.65
CA PHE A 229 10.88 -10.23 -3.97
C PHE A 229 10.66 -11.59 -4.61
N VAL A 230 9.55 -11.70 -5.34
CA VAL A 230 9.31 -12.86 -6.21
C VAL A 230 10.17 -12.74 -7.46
N GLU A 231 10.91 -13.78 -7.76
CA GLU A 231 11.77 -13.84 -8.96
C GLU A 231 11.01 -14.36 -10.20
N PRO A 232 11.46 -14.01 -11.42
CA PRO A 232 10.85 -14.52 -12.64
C PRO A 232 10.88 -16.05 -12.72
N GLY A 233 9.69 -16.66 -12.85
CA GLY A 233 9.53 -18.11 -12.96
C GLY A 233 9.26 -18.82 -11.65
N GLU A 234 9.26 -18.13 -10.51
CA GLU A 234 8.87 -18.70 -9.23
C GLU A 234 7.35 -18.70 -9.03
N THR A 235 6.87 -19.68 -8.25
CA THR A 235 5.57 -19.56 -7.57
C THR A 235 5.72 -18.74 -6.29
N LEU A 236 4.62 -18.21 -5.76
CA LEU A 236 4.66 -17.46 -4.51
C LEU A 236 5.14 -18.32 -3.34
N GLU A 237 4.72 -19.58 -3.27
CA GLU A 237 5.15 -20.52 -2.24
C GLU A 237 6.64 -20.85 -2.33
N SER A 238 7.18 -20.96 -3.55
CA SER A 238 8.62 -21.16 -3.77
C SER A 238 9.43 -19.94 -3.31
N ALA A 239 8.95 -18.73 -3.62
CA ALA A 239 9.58 -17.50 -3.16
C ALA A 239 9.58 -17.40 -1.63
N VAL A 240 8.46 -17.75 -0.96
CA VAL A 240 8.38 -17.81 0.51
C VAL A 240 9.42 -18.76 1.08
N ALA A 241 9.53 -19.97 0.52
CA ALA A 241 10.47 -20.97 1.01
C ALA A 241 11.93 -20.56 0.77
N ARG A 242 12.24 -19.97 -0.38
CA ARG A 242 13.58 -19.47 -0.72
C ARG A 242 14.00 -18.33 0.21
N GLU A 243 13.18 -17.29 0.36
CA GLU A 243 13.50 -16.13 1.20
C GLU A 243 13.75 -16.53 2.67
N VAL A 244 12.91 -17.41 3.23
CA VAL A 244 13.15 -17.91 4.60
C VAL A 244 14.45 -18.71 4.70
N MET A 245 14.76 -19.51 3.68
CA MET A 245 16.01 -20.26 3.65
C MET A 245 17.23 -19.35 3.51
N GLU A 246 17.15 -18.30 2.67
CA GLU A 246 18.24 -17.35 2.43
C GLU A 246 18.48 -16.45 3.64
N GLU A 247 17.42 -15.89 4.25
CA GLU A 247 17.54 -14.95 5.36
C GLU A 247 17.92 -15.62 6.68
N VAL A 248 17.32 -16.78 7.00
CA VAL A 248 17.45 -17.40 8.34
C VAL A 248 17.81 -18.89 8.34
N GLY A 249 17.94 -19.52 7.17
CA GLY A 249 18.37 -20.93 7.04
C GLY A 249 17.36 -21.94 7.58
N ILE A 250 16.08 -21.62 7.63
CA ILE A 250 15.04 -22.47 8.21
C ILE A 250 14.22 -23.10 7.09
N PRO A 251 14.17 -24.46 6.98
CA PRO A 251 13.20 -25.12 6.12
C PRO A 251 11.79 -24.97 6.68
N ILE A 252 10.80 -24.75 5.79
CA ILE A 252 9.41 -24.50 6.17
C ILE A 252 8.43 -25.41 5.45
N THR A 253 7.26 -25.57 6.05
CA THR A 253 6.13 -26.35 5.52
C THR A 253 4.81 -25.59 5.75
N ASN A 254 3.69 -26.16 5.29
CA ASN A 254 2.34 -25.60 5.50
C ASN A 254 2.21 -24.14 5.09
N ILE A 255 2.82 -23.76 3.95
CA ILE A 255 2.77 -22.41 3.41
C ILE A 255 1.34 -22.11 2.96
N ARG A 256 0.72 -21.06 3.54
CA ARG A 256 -0.65 -20.63 3.23
C ARG A 256 -0.70 -19.15 2.96
N TYR A 257 -1.43 -18.76 1.89
CA TYR A 257 -1.71 -17.35 1.62
C TYR A 257 -2.66 -16.77 2.68
N HIS A 258 -2.37 -15.57 3.16
CA HIS A 258 -3.18 -14.85 4.12
C HIS A 258 -3.95 -13.70 3.46
N SER A 259 -3.26 -12.69 2.97
CA SER A 259 -3.85 -11.49 2.37
C SER A 259 -2.81 -10.71 1.57
N SER A 260 -3.25 -9.69 0.82
CA SER A 260 -2.33 -8.80 0.10
C SER A 260 -2.52 -7.34 0.50
N GLN A 261 -1.47 -6.54 0.31
CA GLN A 261 -1.46 -5.12 0.57
C GLN A 261 -0.77 -4.35 -0.55
N PRO A 262 -1.45 -3.41 -1.24
CA PRO A 262 -0.78 -2.43 -2.07
C PRO A 262 0.21 -1.62 -1.23
N TRP A 263 1.45 -1.52 -1.73
CA TRP A 263 2.52 -0.80 -1.05
C TRP A 263 3.26 0.09 -2.04
N PRO A 264 2.66 1.23 -2.44
CA PRO A 264 3.16 2.08 -3.53
C PRO A 264 4.38 2.92 -3.12
N PHE A 265 5.41 2.23 -2.59
CA PHE A 265 6.69 2.81 -2.15
C PHE A 265 7.88 2.00 -2.70
N PRO A 266 8.19 2.11 -4.03
CA PRO A 266 7.44 2.89 -5.02
C PRO A 266 6.26 2.16 -5.69
N SER A 267 6.27 0.81 -5.82
CA SER A 267 5.34 0.07 -6.69
C SER A 267 5.05 -1.37 -6.25
N ASN A 268 5.18 -1.68 -4.96
CA ASN A 268 5.07 -3.05 -4.48
C ASN A 268 3.63 -3.48 -4.22
N LEU A 269 3.40 -4.79 -4.38
CA LEU A 269 2.28 -5.52 -3.81
C LEU A 269 2.84 -6.53 -2.82
N MET A 270 2.56 -6.32 -1.53
CA MET A 270 2.92 -7.27 -0.48
C MET A 270 1.92 -8.41 -0.46
N LEU A 271 2.42 -9.65 -0.51
CA LEU A 271 1.65 -10.88 -0.50
C LEU A 271 1.94 -11.62 0.80
N GLY A 272 1.00 -11.55 1.75
CA GLY A 272 1.14 -12.10 3.09
C GLY A 272 0.91 -13.60 3.13
N PHE A 273 1.81 -14.30 3.78
CA PHE A 273 1.78 -15.75 4.00
C PHE A 273 2.00 -16.09 5.47
N VAL A 274 1.57 -17.29 5.84
CA VAL A 274 1.93 -17.95 7.08
C VAL A 274 2.54 -19.31 6.75
N ALA A 275 3.52 -19.73 7.55
CA ALA A 275 4.19 -21.03 7.38
C ALA A 275 4.66 -21.56 8.73
N GLU A 276 4.97 -22.86 8.75
CA GLU A 276 5.50 -23.55 9.92
C GLU A 276 6.97 -23.94 9.69
N ALA A 277 7.81 -23.66 10.67
CA ALA A 277 9.22 -24.01 10.64
C ALA A 277 9.42 -25.51 10.94
N GLU A 278 10.26 -26.17 10.16
CA GLU A 278 10.68 -27.55 10.44
C GLU A 278 11.87 -27.62 11.43
N SER A 279 12.51 -26.49 11.73
CA SER A 279 13.63 -26.39 12.65
C SER A 279 13.66 -25.01 13.31
N GLU A 280 14.05 -24.94 14.59
CA GLU A 280 14.28 -23.67 15.30
C GLU A 280 15.73 -23.15 15.17
N LYS A 281 16.60 -23.86 14.44
CA LYS A 281 17.98 -23.44 14.25
C LYS A 281 18.07 -22.32 13.24
N ILE A 282 18.30 -21.08 13.71
CA ILE A 282 18.57 -19.92 12.87
C ILE A 282 20.03 -19.94 12.40
N THR A 283 20.22 -19.65 11.10
CA THR A 283 21.54 -19.44 10.50
C THR A 283 21.41 -18.25 9.54
N ILE A 284 21.85 -17.08 9.97
CA ILE A 284 21.88 -15.89 9.13
C ILE A 284 23.01 -16.08 8.13
N SER A 285 22.69 -16.14 6.85
CA SER A 285 23.63 -16.45 5.77
C SER A 285 23.89 -15.30 4.81
N ASP A 286 23.06 -14.26 4.84
CA ASP A 286 23.21 -13.11 3.98
C ASP A 286 23.62 -11.84 4.75
N ASP A 287 23.98 -10.81 3.97
CA ASP A 287 24.37 -9.52 4.52
C ASP A 287 23.16 -8.59 4.79
N GLU A 288 21.93 -9.04 4.60
CA GLU A 288 20.73 -8.21 4.71
C GLU A 288 20.27 -8.04 6.15
N LEU A 289 20.25 -9.13 6.91
CA LEU A 289 19.86 -9.10 8.33
C LEU A 289 21.06 -8.82 9.24
N ALA A 290 20.83 -7.99 10.25
CA ALA A 290 21.76 -7.79 11.37
C ALA A 290 21.52 -8.79 12.49
N ASP A 291 20.29 -9.25 12.66
CA ASP A 291 19.87 -10.20 13.67
C ASP A 291 18.57 -10.90 13.29
N ALA A 292 18.37 -12.11 13.75
CA ALA A 292 17.11 -12.83 13.68
C ALA A 292 16.94 -13.72 14.91
N ARG A 293 15.76 -13.71 15.52
CA ARG A 293 15.48 -14.53 16.69
C ARG A 293 14.02 -14.94 16.80
N TRP A 294 13.78 -15.95 17.62
CA TRP A 294 12.45 -16.37 17.99
C TRP A 294 11.86 -15.47 19.08
N PHE A 295 10.62 -15.08 18.88
CA PHE A 295 9.79 -14.34 19.83
C PHE A 295 8.61 -15.21 20.25
N SER A 296 8.36 -15.33 21.53
CA SER A 296 7.17 -16.01 22.05
C SER A 296 5.91 -15.14 21.91
N ARG A 297 4.74 -15.77 22.00
CA ARG A 297 3.47 -15.03 22.06
C ARG A 297 3.43 -14.06 23.24
N ASP A 298 3.98 -14.45 24.38
CA ASP A 298 4.00 -13.63 25.59
C ASP A 298 4.83 -12.35 25.39
N GLU A 299 5.98 -12.44 24.72
CA GLU A 299 6.82 -11.27 24.40
C GLU A 299 6.12 -10.27 23.47
N LEU A 300 5.23 -10.73 22.60
CA LEU A 300 4.52 -9.90 21.62
C LEU A 300 3.11 -9.50 22.09
N MET A 301 2.62 -10.02 23.20
CA MET A 301 1.23 -9.89 23.62
C MET A 301 0.79 -8.46 23.87
N ASP A 302 1.60 -7.65 24.52
CA ASP A 302 1.23 -6.26 24.84
C ASP A 302 1.16 -5.40 23.58
N GLU A 303 2.11 -5.60 22.64
CA GLU A 303 2.08 -4.90 21.34
C GLU A 303 0.89 -5.35 20.49
N ALA A 304 0.57 -6.63 20.45
CA ALA A 304 -0.55 -7.18 19.72
C ALA A 304 -1.89 -6.64 20.24
N LYS A 305 -2.07 -6.55 21.55
CA LYS A 305 -3.26 -5.94 22.17
C LYS A 305 -3.38 -4.46 21.84
N ALA A 306 -2.27 -3.71 21.95
CA ALA A 306 -2.25 -2.29 21.59
C ALA A 306 -2.63 -2.08 20.11
N TYR A 307 -2.11 -2.91 19.20
CA TYR A 307 -2.48 -2.89 17.79
C TYR A 307 -3.96 -3.20 17.56
N ALA A 308 -4.50 -4.17 18.28
CA ALA A 308 -5.90 -4.57 18.15
C ALA A 308 -6.88 -3.48 18.67
N GLU A 309 -6.52 -2.79 19.75
CA GLU A 309 -7.32 -1.68 20.29
C GLU A 309 -7.27 -0.46 19.37
N LYS A 310 -6.08 -0.05 18.95
CA LYS A 310 -5.84 1.06 18.02
C LYS A 310 -4.63 0.74 17.14
N PRO A 311 -4.84 0.40 15.86
CA PRO A 311 -3.73 0.16 14.96
C PRO A 311 -2.79 1.37 14.92
N HIS A 312 -1.52 1.15 15.24
CA HIS A 312 -0.44 2.14 15.22
C HIS A 312 0.51 1.92 14.04
N SER A 313 0.14 1.02 13.14
CA SER A 313 0.86 0.74 11.90
C SER A 313 -0.12 0.30 10.83
N ILE A 314 0.13 0.72 9.61
CA ILE A 314 -0.63 0.31 8.43
C ILE A 314 -0.10 -0.99 7.80
N SER A 315 1.06 -1.48 8.26
CA SER A 315 1.78 -2.59 7.63
C SER A 315 1.09 -3.94 7.83
N ILE A 316 0.98 -4.72 6.76
CA ILE A 316 0.55 -6.12 6.79
C ILE A 316 1.40 -6.97 7.74
N ALA A 317 2.70 -6.65 7.93
CA ALA A 317 3.56 -7.34 8.88
C ALA A 317 3.01 -7.25 10.32
N ARG A 318 2.63 -6.05 10.76
CA ARG A 318 2.07 -5.86 12.11
C ARG A 318 0.73 -6.54 12.27
N ARG A 319 -0.08 -6.56 11.22
CA ARG A 319 -1.34 -7.29 11.21
C ARG A 319 -1.11 -8.79 11.39
N LEU A 320 -0.23 -9.40 10.60
CA LEU A 320 0.09 -10.83 10.70
C LEU A 320 0.61 -11.21 12.09
N ILE A 321 1.54 -10.41 12.65
CA ILE A 321 2.06 -10.62 14.01
C ILE A 321 0.94 -10.55 15.04
N ALA A 322 0.07 -9.53 14.96
CA ALA A 322 -0.99 -9.34 15.94
C ALA A 322 -2.04 -10.46 15.88
N GLU A 323 -2.50 -10.85 14.67
CA GLU A 323 -3.45 -11.94 14.49
C GLU A 323 -2.90 -13.26 15.04
N TRP A 324 -1.66 -13.61 14.68
CA TRP A 324 -1.02 -14.81 15.22
C TRP A 324 -0.87 -14.76 16.73
N THR A 325 -0.42 -13.64 17.30
CA THR A 325 -0.18 -13.49 18.75
C THR A 325 -1.47 -13.62 19.55
N LEU A 326 -2.59 -13.10 19.03
CA LEU A 326 -3.90 -13.16 19.67
C LEU A 326 -4.62 -14.49 19.49
N GLY A 327 -4.03 -15.44 18.75
CA GLY A 327 -4.60 -16.77 18.54
C GLY A 327 -5.71 -16.80 17.47
N SER A 328 -5.86 -15.75 16.69
CA SER A 328 -6.61 -15.79 15.45
C SER A 328 -5.83 -16.70 14.50
N ASP A 329 -6.44 -17.82 14.07
CA ASP A 329 -5.78 -18.69 13.07
C ASP A 329 -5.78 -17.94 11.73
N PRO A 330 -4.61 -17.48 11.25
CA PRO A 330 -4.52 -16.67 10.04
C PRO A 330 -4.71 -17.49 8.77
#